data_d56d2013e818853934ac84a08f9de2ff
#
_entry.id   d56d2013e818853934ac84a08f9de2ff
#
_cell.length_a   1.000
_cell.length_b   1.000
_cell.length_c   1.000
_cell.angle_alpha   90.00
_cell.angle_beta   90.00
_cell.angle_gamma   90.00
#
_symmetry.space_group_name_H-M   'P 1'
#
loop_
_entity.id
_entity.type
_entity.pdbx_description
1 polymer ?
#
loop_
_entity_poly.entity_id
_entity_poly.type
_entity_poly.pdbx_seq_one_letter_code
_entity_poly.pdbx_strand_id
1 'polypeptide(L)'
;LPDYGTSITFTFDVTSCMYVPKLIYSEDDINICGSIYQDIDLIKFVKENIQHIQGGMVITCAPCQVVGIRQLLNRNNIKNFILSFCCSGQTTIEGTWQYYHFLGIKKDDIINMQYRGNGWPSGIQIWLKNGNKIYHDNYTEPWRTIHLSGLYRPKRCYYCKYDTGRNADITMADPWLDKYKNENSEKPCS
;
A
#
# COMPACT_ATOMS: atom_id res chain seq x y z
N LEU A 1 -0.31 -0.74 21.52
CA LEU A 1 0.20 -1.98 22.12
C LEU A 1 1.48 -1.63 22.89
N PRO A 2 1.49 -1.67 24.26
CA PRO A 2 2.59 -1.10 25.06
C PRO A 2 3.97 -1.72 24.83
N ASP A 3 4.04 -2.89 24.23
CA ASP A 3 5.30 -3.62 23.97
C ASP A 3 5.90 -3.39 22.57
N TYR A 4 5.30 -2.53 21.77
CA TYR A 4 5.71 -2.26 20.39
C TYR A 4 6.02 -0.78 20.23
N GLY A 5 7.28 -0.47 19.97
CA GLY A 5 7.76 0.91 19.84
C GLY A 5 7.96 1.38 18.41
N THR A 6 7.79 0.49 17.43
CA THR A 6 8.05 0.83 16.02
C THR A 6 6.94 0.31 15.11
N SER A 7 6.56 1.10 14.13
CA SER A 7 5.69 0.69 13.02
C SER A 7 6.20 1.26 11.69
N ILE A 8 5.50 0.95 10.60
CA ILE A 8 5.77 1.49 9.27
C ILE A 8 4.53 2.22 8.77
N THR A 9 4.74 3.43 8.28
CA THR A 9 3.79 4.16 7.44
C THR A 9 4.35 4.32 6.03
N PHE A 10 3.52 4.81 5.11
CA PHE A 10 3.92 5.09 3.74
C PHE A 10 3.68 6.56 3.43
N THR A 11 4.64 7.19 2.79
CA THR A 11 4.55 8.58 2.34
C THR A 11 4.79 8.66 0.84
N PHE A 12 4.10 9.59 0.18
CA PHE A 12 4.37 9.87 -1.22
C PHE A 12 5.64 10.71 -1.33
N ASP A 13 6.65 10.17 -1.98
CA ASP A 13 7.88 10.91 -2.30
C ASP A 13 7.73 11.62 -3.64
N VAL A 14 7.72 12.94 -3.60
CA VAL A 14 7.54 13.80 -4.78
C VAL A 14 8.69 13.65 -5.77
N THR A 15 9.90 13.39 -5.28
CA THR A 15 11.12 13.28 -6.12
C THR A 15 11.08 12.03 -6.99
N SER A 16 10.77 10.88 -6.41
CA SER A 16 10.65 9.62 -7.14
C SER A 16 9.26 9.40 -7.73
N CYS A 17 8.28 10.21 -7.31
CA CYS A 17 6.87 10.11 -7.68
C CYS A 17 6.27 8.73 -7.38
N MET A 18 6.55 8.25 -6.15
CA MET A 18 6.11 6.94 -5.67
C MET A 18 5.95 6.93 -4.15
N TYR A 19 5.22 5.94 -3.65
CA TYR A 19 5.16 5.71 -2.20
C TYR A 19 6.43 5.03 -1.70
N VAL A 20 6.93 5.53 -0.59
CA VAL A 20 8.09 4.97 0.12
C VAL A 20 7.72 4.64 1.56
N PRO A 21 8.24 3.54 2.12
CA PRO A 21 8.04 3.20 3.51
C PRO A 21 8.88 4.10 4.43
N LYS A 22 8.35 4.41 5.62
CA LYS A 22 9.02 5.18 6.67
C LYS A 22 8.79 4.51 8.01
N LEU A 23 9.84 4.38 8.85
CA LEU A 23 9.67 3.99 10.25
C LEU A 23 8.99 5.13 11.02
N ILE A 24 8.09 4.75 11.92
CA ILE A 24 7.42 5.65 12.85
C ILE A 24 7.49 5.07 14.26
N TYR A 25 7.50 5.97 15.25
CA TYR A 25 7.63 5.64 16.66
C TYR A 25 6.48 6.22 17.50
N SER A 26 5.62 7.01 16.90
CA SER A 26 4.42 7.60 17.48
C SER A 26 3.22 7.43 16.56
N GLU A 27 2.02 7.37 17.13
CA GLU A 27 0.76 7.38 16.37
C GLU A 27 0.53 8.70 15.62
N ASP A 28 1.11 9.80 16.11
CA ASP A 28 1.03 11.11 15.45
C ASP A 28 1.76 11.14 14.08
N ASP A 29 2.69 10.20 13.86
CA ASP A 29 3.43 10.07 12.62
C ASP A 29 2.69 9.24 11.55
N ILE A 30 1.53 8.67 11.88
CA ILE A 30 0.79 7.81 10.96
C ILE A 30 0.25 8.65 9.80
N ASN A 31 0.67 8.31 8.59
CA ASN A 31 0.08 8.86 7.37
C ASN A 31 -0.99 7.91 6.83
N ILE A 32 -2.22 8.39 6.77
CA ILE A 32 -3.34 7.63 6.22
C ILE A 32 -3.36 7.82 4.70
N CYS A 33 -2.84 6.85 3.98
CA CYS A 33 -2.72 6.92 2.51
C CYS A 33 -3.67 5.98 1.75
N GLY A 34 -4.47 5.19 2.47
CA GLY A 34 -5.32 4.15 1.88
C GLY A 34 -4.52 3.00 1.26
N SER A 35 -5.16 2.21 0.41
CA SER A 35 -4.50 1.11 -0.29
C SER A 35 -3.50 1.64 -1.32
N ILE A 36 -2.33 1.02 -1.39
CA ILE A 36 -1.27 1.36 -2.34
C ILE A 36 -1.14 0.22 -3.36
N TYR A 37 -1.38 0.53 -4.63
CA TYR A 37 -1.21 -0.41 -5.76
C TYR A 37 0.17 -0.24 -6.40
N GLN A 38 1.20 -0.45 -5.59
CA GLN A 38 2.60 -0.35 -5.98
C GLN A 38 3.37 -1.49 -5.33
N ASP A 39 4.29 -2.10 -6.05
CA ASP A 39 5.17 -3.12 -5.51
C ASP A 39 6.27 -2.49 -4.64
N ILE A 40 6.15 -2.68 -3.34
CA ILE A 40 7.12 -2.18 -2.34
C ILE A 40 7.82 -3.37 -1.70
N ASP A 41 9.14 -3.38 -1.74
CA ASP A 41 9.97 -4.39 -1.06
C ASP A 41 10.19 -4.02 0.42
N LEU A 42 9.20 -4.38 1.25
CA LEU A 42 9.29 -4.16 2.69
C LEU A 42 10.33 -5.05 3.37
N ILE A 43 10.65 -6.22 2.82
CA ILE A 43 11.68 -7.09 3.39
C ILE A 43 13.03 -6.39 3.30
N LYS A 44 13.35 -5.80 2.15
CA LYS A 44 14.56 -5.01 1.95
C LYS A 44 14.58 -3.81 2.91
N PHE A 45 13.49 -3.04 2.95
CA PHE A 45 13.39 -1.88 3.83
C PHE A 45 13.61 -2.21 5.30
N VAL A 46 12.92 -3.25 5.83
CA VAL A 46 13.10 -3.71 7.22
C VAL A 46 14.52 -4.17 7.47
N LYS A 47 15.14 -4.91 6.53
CA LYS A 47 16.54 -5.36 6.65
C LYS A 47 17.52 -4.20 6.76
N GLU A 48 17.35 -3.16 5.94
CA GLU A 48 18.22 -1.99 5.92
C GLU A 48 18.06 -1.10 7.17
N ASN A 49 16.89 -1.18 7.84
CA ASN A 49 16.56 -0.37 9.00
C ASN A 49 16.49 -1.17 10.31
N ILE A 50 16.99 -2.40 10.34
CA ILE A 50 16.84 -3.32 11.47
C ILE A 50 17.37 -2.74 12.79
N GLN A 51 18.49 -1.99 12.74
CA GLN A 51 19.11 -1.35 13.91
C GLN A 51 18.33 -0.14 14.44
N HIS A 52 17.38 0.38 13.69
CA HIS A 52 16.55 1.52 14.09
C HIS A 52 15.22 1.10 14.73
N ILE A 53 14.93 -0.20 14.77
CA ILE A 53 13.71 -0.72 15.39
C ILE A 53 13.85 -0.66 16.91
N GLN A 54 12.95 0.07 17.55
CA GLN A 54 12.90 0.24 19.00
C GLN A 54 11.78 -0.62 19.59
N GLY A 55 12.10 -1.45 20.57
CA GLY A 55 11.14 -2.40 21.15
C GLY A 55 10.67 -3.45 20.13
N GLY A 56 9.37 -3.74 20.11
CA GLY A 56 8.76 -4.60 19.10
C GLY A 56 8.30 -3.80 17.88
N MET A 57 7.95 -4.51 16.82
CA MET A 57 7.47 -3.93 15.56
C MET A 57 6.05 -4.39 15.22
N VAL A 58 5.16 -3.44 14.93
CA VAL A 58 3.87 -3.70 14.29
C VAL A 58 3.98 -3.32 12.82
N ILE A 59 3.60 -4.20 11.91
CA ILE A 59 3.72 -3.94 10.48
C ILE A 59 2.52 -4.49 9.70
N THR A 60 2.02 -3.69 8.77
CA THR A 60 1.08 -4.15 7.74
C THR A 60 1.83 -4.42 6.44
N CYS A 61 1.70 -5.62 5.89
CA CYS A 61 2.40 -5.99 4.67
C CYS A 61 1.59 -6.95 3.79
N ALA A 62 1.97 -7.01 2.51
CA ALA A 62 1.39 -7.97 1.58
C ALA A 62 1.63 -9.43 2.03
N PRO A 63 0.67 -10.35 1.81
CA PRO A 63 0.76 -11.74 2.29
C PRO A 63 2.05 -12.47 1.94
N CYS A 64 2.58 -12.22 0.75
CA CYS A 64 3.82 -12.83 0.27
C CYS A 64 5.08 -12.36 1.02
N GLN A 65 5.02 -11.25 1.75
CA GLN A 65 6.15 -10.71 2.52
C GLN A 65 6.13 -11.13 4.01
N VAL A 66 4.98 -11.59 4.52
CA VAL A 66 4.77 -11.91 5.94
C VAL A 66 5.83 -12.88 6.48
N VAL A 67 6.05 -14.00 5.80
CA VAL A 67 7.00 -15.04 6.26
C VAL A 67 8.42 -14.49 6.28
N GLY A 68 8.84 -13.77 5.24
CA GLY A 68 10.18 -13.19 5.16
C GLY A 68 10.43 -12.14 6.23
N ILE A 69 9.48 -11.24 6.46
CA ILE A 69 9.56 -10.21 7.51
C ILE A 69 9.61 -10.85 8.90
N ARG A 70 8.71 -11.80 9.19
CA ARG A 70 8.68 -12.50 10.48
C ARG A 70 10.01 -13.22 10.77
N GLN A 71 10.54 -13.94 9.78
CA GLN A 71 11.84 -14.61 9.94
C GLN A 71 12.99 -13.63 10.17
N LEU A 72 12.99 -12.50 9.46
CA LEU A 72 14.00 -11.45 9.60
C LEU A 72 13.96 -10.85 11.01
N LEU A 73 12.77 -10.47 11.49
CA LEU A 73 12.60 -9.89 12.83
C LEU A 73 12.94 -10.90 13.94
N ASN A 74 12.48 -12.16 13.83
CA ASN A 74 12.78 -13.20 14.80
C ASN A 74 14.29 -13.50 14.91
N ARG A 75 15.02 -13.53 13.78
CA ARG A 75 16.49 -13.73 13.78
C ARG A 75 17.24 -12.60 14.48
N ASN A 76 16.65 -11.43 14.59
CA ASN A 76 17.20 -10.28 15.30
C ASN A 76 16.58 -10.09 16.71
N ASN A 77 15.86 -11.09 17.22
CA ASN A 77 15.17 -11.06 18.52
C ASN A 77 14.20 -9.89 18.69
N ILE A 78 13.58 -9.44 17.60
CA ILE A 78 12.60 -8.34 17.60
C ILE A 78 11.19 -8.95 17.68
N LYS A 79 10.47 -8.61 18.77
CA LYS A 79 9.04 -8.95 18.91
C LYS A 79 8.27 -8.33 17.76
N ASN A 80 7.35 -9.09 17.13
CA ASN A 80 6.64 -8.60 15.97
C ASN A 80 5.17 -8.99 15.99
N PHE A 81 4.35 -8.09 15.44
CA PHE A 81 2.92 -8.29 15.21
C PHE A 81 2.62 -7.87 13.78
N ILE A 82 2.18 -8.81 12.95
CA ILE A 82 2.04 -8.61 11.51
C ILE A 82 0.57 -8.64 11.11
N LEU A 83 0.12 -7.53 10.54
CA LEU A 83 -1.17 -7.43 9.88
C LEU A 83 -0.99 -7.71 8.39
N SER A 84 -1.98 -8.34 7.79
CA SER A 84 -2.02 -8.57 6.36
C SER A 84 -3.43 -8.38 5.80
N PHE A 85 -3.57 -8.59 4.51
CA PHE A 85 -4.84 -8.43 3.80
C PHE A 85 -4.98 -9.49 2.70
N CYS A 86 -6.20 -9.75 2.23
CA CYS A 86 -6.42 -10.56 1.05
C CYS A 86 -5.91 -9.79 -0.18
N CYS A 87 -5.00 -10.40 -0.94
CA CYS A 87 -4.31 -9.75 -2.04
C CYS A 87 -4.59 -10.46 -3.37
N SER A 88 -5.14 -9.74 -4.34
CA SER A 88 -5.37 -10.24 -5.71
C SER A 88 -4.20 -9.96 -6.67
N GLY A 89 -3.13 -9.35 -6.20
CA GLY A 89 -1.94 -8.97 -6.96
C GLY A 89 -1.63 -7.49 -6.86
N GLN A 90 -0.38 -7.15 -7.17
CA GLN A 90 0.09 -5.76 -7.19
C GLN A 90 0.35 -5.29 -8.62
N THR A 91 0.43 -3.97 -8.79
CA THR A 91 0.89 -3.33 -10.01
C THR A 91 2.31 -2.81 -9.76
N THR A 92 3.22 -2.96 -10.71
CA THR A 92 4.54 -2.35 -10.59
C THR A 92 4.44 -0.83 -10.75
N ILE A 93 5.45 -0.12 -10.25
CA ILE A 93 5.47 1.35 -10.33
C ILE A 93 5.41 1.87 -11.78
N GLU A 94 5.94 1.10 -12.73
CA GLU A 94 5.88 1.41 -14.16
C GLU A 94 4.43 1.54 -14.65
N GLY A 95 3.52 0.72 -14.11
CA GLY A 95 2.08 0.84 -14.43
C GLY A 95 1.51 2.19 -14.00
N THR A 96 1.90 2.68 -12.83
CA THR A 96 1.51 4.02 -12.35
C THR A 96 2.11 5.12 -13.22
N TRP A 97 3.37 5.00 -13.61
CA TRP A 97 4.00 5.96 -14.51
C TRP A 97 3.38 5.94 -15.90
N GLN A 98 2.98 4.78 -16.38
CA GLN A 98 2.24 4.67 -17.64
C GLN A 98 0.86 5.34 -17.53
N TYR A 99 0.19 5.24 -16.38
CA TYR A 99 -1.06 5.96 -16.12
C TYR A 99 -0.88 7.48 -16.23
N TYR A 100 0.17 8.05 -15.62
CA TYR A 100 0.47 9.47 -15.75
C TYR A 100 0.72 9.86 -17.21
N HIS A 101 1.44 9.01 -17.95
CA HIS A 101 1.71 9.24 -19.38
C HIS A 101 0.43 9.30 -20.19
N PHE A 102 -0.52 8.38 -20.00
CA PHE A 102 -1.82 8.40 -20.65
C PHE A 102 -2.65 9.65 -20.36
N LEU A 103 -2.51 10.20 -19.17
CA LEU A 103 -3.18 11.44 -18.78
C LEU A 103 -2.45 12.70 -19.26
N GLY A 104 -1.29 12.57 -19.90
CA GLY A 104 -0.45 13.70 -20.30
C GLY A 104 0.18 14.45 -19.13
N ILE A 105 0.30 13.80 -17.95
CA ILE A 105 0.83 14.40 -16.73
C ILE A 105 2.34 14.13 -16.64
N LYS A 106 3.13 15.17 -16.45
CA LYS A 106 4.55 15.01 -16.14
C LYS A 106 4.74 14.70 -14.66
N LYS A 107 5.65 13.78 -14.35
CA LYS A 107 5.95 13.42 -12.95
C LYS A 107 6.34 14.64 -12.10
N ASP A 108 7.12 15.55 -12.68
CA ASP A 108 7.57 16.75 -12.01
C ASP A 108 6.44 17.72 -11.59
N ASP A 109 5.26 17.59 -12.19
CA ASP A 109 4.09 18.40 -11.85
C ASP A 109 3.27 17.81 -10.70
N ILE A 110 3.55 16.58 -10.26
CA ILE A 110 2.79 15.88 -9.23
C ILE A 110 3.36 16.21 -7.86
N ILE A 111 2.50 16.62 -6.93
CA ILE A 111 2.86 16.87 -5.53
C ILE A 111 2.32 15.81 -4.57
N ASN A 112 1.27 15.10 -4.96
CA ASN A 112 0.72 13.97 -4.19
C ASN A 112 -0.16 13.10 -5.08
N MET A 113 -0.37 11.86 -4.65
CA MET A 113 -1.25 10.91 -5.32
C MET A 113 -1.83 9.94 -4.29
N GLN A 114 -3.07 9.55 -4.48
CA GLN A 114 -3.71 8.46 -3.74
C GLN A 114 -4.34 7.48 -4.72
N TYR A 115 -4.11 6.19 -4.54
CA TYR A 115 -4.72 5.14 -5.36
C TYR A 115 -6.19 4.90 -5.00
N ARG A 116 -6.56 5.16 -3.74
CA ARG A 116 -7.92 5.03 -3.23
C ARG A 116 -8.28 6.27 -2.42
N GLY A 117 -8.53 7.34 -3.11
CA GLY A 117 -9.00 8.59 -2.53
C GLY A 117 -10.52 8.73 -2.63
N ASN A 118 -11.08 9.70 -1.91
CA ASN A 118 -12.47 10.12 -1.98
C ASN A 118 -13.51 9.07 -1.51
N GLY A 119 -13.14 8.23 -0.53
CA GLY A 119 -14.07 7.25 0.07
C GLY A 119 -14.32 6.02 -0.80
N TRP A 120 -15.43 5.34 -0.58
CA TRP A 120 -15.85 4.17 -1.33
C TRP A 120 -16.96 4.58 -2.35
N PRO A 121 -16.95 4.08 -3.61
CA PRO A 121 -16.07 3.05 -4.19
C PRO A 121 -14.64 3.46 -4.52
N SER A 122 -14.22 4.66 -4.23
CA SER A 122 -12.84 5.16 -4.36
C SER A 122 -12.32 5.31 -5.80
N GLY A 123 -11.29 6.13 -5.94
CA GLY A 123 -10.60 6.36 -7.20
C GLY A 123 -9.21 6.93 -7.00
N ILE A 124 -8.47 7.04 -8.10
CA ILE A 124 -7.16 7.66 -8.09
C ILE A 124 -7.32 9.18 -8.03
N GLN A 125 -6.64 9.78 -7.07
CA GLN A 125 -6.52 11.24 -6.94
C GLN A 125 -5.08 11.65 -7.16
N ILE A 126 -4.86 12.71 -7.94
CA ILE A 126 -3.55 13.31 -8.21
C ILE A 126 -3.64 14.80 -7.95
N TRP A 127 -2.72 15.33 -7.16
CA TRP A 127 -2.58 16.77 -6.90
C TRP A 127 -1.39 17.30 -7.68
N LEU A 128 -1.58 18.39 -8.40
CA LEU A 128 -0.59 19.03 -9.25
C LEU A 128 -0.06 20.33 -8.65
N LYS A 129 1.16 20.71 -8.99
CA LYS A 129 1.83 21.94 -8.55
C LYS A 129 1.04 23.21 -8.89
N ASN A 130 0.26 23.19 -9.97
CA ASN A 130 -0.60 24.32 -10.38
C ASN A 130 -1.89 24.45 -9.58
N GLY A 131 -2.08 23.63 -8.53
CA GLY A 131 -3.27 23.62 -7.68
C GLY A 131 -4.41 22.75 -8.21
N ASN A 132 -4.31 22.21 -9.41
CA ASN A 132 -5.34 21.32 -9.95
C ASN A 132 -5.33 19.96 -9.25
N LYS A 133 -6.53 19.38 -9.15
CA LYS A 133 -6.75 18.03 -8.64
C LYS A 133 -7.46 17.21 -9.72
N ILE A 134 -6.89 16.04 -10.02
CA ILE A 134 -7.47 15.09 -10.96
C ILE A 134 -8.03 13.92 -10.16
N TYR A 135 -9.21 13.46 -10.54
CA TYR A 135 -9.86 12.30 -9.96
C TYR A 135 -10.41 11.40 -11.06
N HIS A 136 -10.11 10.10 -10.96
CA HIS A 136 -10.68 9.06 -11.82
C HIS A 136 -11.10 7.87 -10.98
N ASP A 137 -12.30 7.34 -11.19
CA ASP A 137 -12.75 6.12 -10.53
C ASP A 137 -11.84 4.95 -10.84
N ASN A 138 -11.64 4.05 -9.87
CA ASN A 138 -10.72 2.92 -9.97
C ASN A 138 -11.01 1.96 -11.14
N TYR A 139 -12.26 1.89 -11.58
CA TYR A 139 -12.69 0.99 -12.65
C TYR A 139 -12.86 1.68 -14.00
N THR A 140 -12.36 2.92 -14.14
CA THR A 140 -12.34 3.65 -15.40
C THR A 140 -10.99 3.52 -16.13
N GLU A 141 -11.03 3.67 -17.45
CA GLU A 141 -9.81 3.67 -18.27
C GLU A 141 -9.02 4.98 -18.05
N PRO A 142 -7.69 4.95 -18.15
CA PRO A 142 -6.83 3.81 -18.51
C PRO A 142 -6.41 2.95 -17.29
N TRP A 143 -6.71 3.35 -16.04
CA TRP A 143 -6.26 2.62 -14.85
C TRP A 143 -6.80 1.20 -14.77
N ARG A 144 -8.06 1.01 -15.14
CA ARG A 144 -8.67 -0.32 -15.18
C ARG A 144 -7.83 -1.30 -16.00
N THR A 145 -7.48 -0.94 -17.23
CA THR A 145 -6.64 -1.80 -18.07
C THR A 145 -5.26 -1.98 -17.49
N ILE A 146 -4.60 -0.94 -17.01
CA ILE A 146 -3.26 -1.03 -16.40
C ILE A 146 -3.25 -2.01 -15.21
N HIS A 147 -4.22 -1.89 -14.32
CA HIS A 147 -4.26 -2.69 -13.10
C HIS A 147 -4.77 -4.12 -13.33
N LEU A 148 -5.83 -4.30 -14.12
CA LEU A 148 -6.50 -5.58 -14.29
C LEU A 148 -5.91 -6.47 -15.40
N SER A 149 -5.28 -5.88 -16.45
CA SER A 149 -4.69 -6.68 -17.54
C SER A 149 -3.56 -7.60 -17.11
N GLY A 150 -2.92 -7.27 -15.99
CA GLY A 150 -1.73 -7.98 -15.51
C GLY A 150 -0.43 -7.58 -16.22
N LEU A 151 -0.43 -6.76 -17.26
CA LEU A 151 0.79 -6.36 -17.99
C LEU A 151 1.87 -5.77 -17.08
N TYR A 152 1.44 -5.02 -16.05
CA TYR A 152 2.31 -4.40 -15.07
C TYR A 152 2.34 -5.18 -13.74
N ARG A 153 1.97 -6.46 -13.76
CA ARG A 153 1.99 -7.30 -12.54
C ARG A 153 3.38 -7.88 -12.33
N PRO A 154 3.94 -7.81 -11.10
CA PRO A 154 5.19 -8.50 -10.79
C PRO A 154 5.10 -9.99 -11.11
N LYS A 155 6.14 -10.58 -11.71
CA LYS A 155 6.15 -12.00 -12.13
C LYS A 155 5.78 -12.95 -10.99
N ARG A 156 6.22 -12.66 -9.75
CA ARG A 156 5.89 -13.45 -8.56
C ARG A 156 4.38 -13.56 -8.28
N CYS A 157 3.59 -12.56 -8.69
CA CYS A 157 2.15 -12.54 -8.44
C CYS A 157 1.38 -13.57 -9.28
N TYR A 158 1.90 -13.96 -10.45
CA TYR A 158 1.27 -14.99 -11.30
C TYR A 158 1.36 -16.39 -10.68
N TYR A 159 2.33 -16.61 -9.82
CA TYR A 159 2.57 -17.90 -9.17
C TYR A 159 2.34 -17.83 -7.65
N CYS A 160 1.67 -16.78 -7.18
CA CYS A 160 1.50 -16.51 -5.77
C CYS A 160 0.58 -17.57 -5.12
N LYS A 161 1.06 -18.10 -3.98
CA LYS A 161 0.32 -19.05 -3.12
C LYS A 161 -0.07 -18.42 -1.77
N TYR A 162 0.12 -17.11 -1.61
CA TYR A 162 0.01 -16.39 -0.33
C TYR A 162 -1.10 -15.35 -0.32
N ASP A 163 -2.12 -15.52 -1.13
CA ASP A 163 -3.21 -14.56 -1.35
C ASP A 163 -4.03 -14.19 -0.10
N THR A 164 -4.10 -15.10 0.87
CA THR A 164 -4.98 -14.99 2.04
C THR A 164 -4.29 -14.53 3.33
N GLY A 165 -2.99 -14.26 3.33
CA GLY A 165 -2.29 -13.78 4.53
C GLY A 165 -2.24 -14.72 5.74
N ARG A 166 -2.41 -16.04 5.56
CA ARG A 166 -2.52 -17.06 6.64
C ARG A 166 -1.39 -17.05 7.67
N ASN A 167 -0.25 -16.50 7.33
CA ASN A 167 0.92 -16.44 8.21
C ASN A 167 1.00 -15.14 9.03
N ALA A 168 0.06 -14.22 8.86
CA ALA A 168 -0.07 -13.00 9.66
C ALA A 168 -0.79 -13.28 10.98
N ASP A 169 -0.66 -12.36 11.95
CA ASP A 169 -1.39 -12.45 13.21
C ASP A 169 -2.85 -12.05 13.01
N ILE A 170 -3.10 -11.05 12.14
CA ILE A 170 -4.45 -10.67 11.70
C ILE A 170 -4.43 -10.49 10.17
N THR A 171 -5.45 -11.00 9.51
CA THR A 171 -5.70 -10.75 8.08
C THR A 171 -7.03 -10.04 7.90
N MET A 172 -7.01 -8.95 7.15
CA MET A 172 -8.17 -8.14 6.81
C MET A 172 -8.62 -8.43 5.38
N ALA A 173 -9.92 -8.37 5.14
CA ALA A 173 -10.49 -8.53 3.80
C ALA A 173 -11.73 -7.65 3.64
N ASP A 174 -11.98 -7.17 2.43
CA ASP A 174 -13.22 -6.48 2.10
C ASP A 174 -14.38 -7.49 2.15
N PRO A 175 -15.42 -7.24 2.95
CA PRO A 175 -16.57 -8.16 3.02
C PRO A 175 -17.52 -7.90 1.85
N TRP A 176 -17.31 -8.52 0.71
CA TRP A 176 -18.20 -8.42 -0.47
C TRP A 176 -19.56 -9.09 -0.24
N LEU A 177 -20.16 -8.86 0.94
CA LEU A 177 -21.47 -9.40 1.31
C LEU A 177 -22.57 -8.40 0.93
N ASP A 178 -23.69 -8.91 0.41
CA ASP A 178 -24.81 -8.09 -0.06
C ASP A 178 -25.35 -7.13 1.00
N LYS A 179 -25.31 -7.53 2.28
CA LYS A 179 -25.74 -6.69 3.41
C LYS A 179 -24.93 -5.40 3.57
N TYR A 180 -23.69 -5.33 3.05
CA TYR A 180 -22.84 -4.14 3.13
C TYR A 180 -22.79 -3.32 1.83
N LYS A 181 -23.33 -3.84 0.72
CA LYS A 181 -23.34 -3.14 -0.58
C LYS A 181 -24.17 -1.86 -0.59
N ASN A 182 -25.19 -1.78 0.29
CA ASN A 182 -26.12 -0.65 0.36
C ASN A 182 -25.82 0.32 1.50
N GLU A 183 -24.81 0.04 2.32
CA GLU A 183 -24.35 1.00 3.31
C GLU A 183 -23.54 2.05 2.57
N ASN A 184 -24.17 3.18 2.20
CA ASN A 184 -23.48 4.39 1.80
C ASN A 184 -22.61 4.85 2.97
N SER A 185 -21.42 4.28 3.09
CA SER A 185 -20.45 4.77 4.04
C SER A 185 -19.87 6.06 3.48
N GLU A 186 -20.44 7.18 3.88
CA GLU A 186 -19.81 8.52 3.74
C GLU A 186 -18.50 8.60 4.56
N LYS A 187 -18.12 7.50 5.21
CA LYS A 187 -16.87 7.42 5.96
C LYS A 187 -15.73 7.19 4.98
N PRO A 188 -14.70 8.07 4.99
CA PRO A 188 -13.49 7.79 4.23
C PRO A 188 -12.95 6.42 4.64
N CYS A 189 -12.54 5.61 3.65
CA CYS A 189 -11.76 4.40 3.93
C CYS A 189 -10.45 4.86 4.56
N SER A 190 -10.40 4.82 5.88
CA SER A 190 -9.19 5.02 6.66
C SER A 190 -8.34 3.76 6.61
#